data_5185c6f3398b5876b1abede95ecbd83d
#
_entry.id   5185c6f3398b5876b1abede95ecbd83d
#
_cell.length_a   1.000
_cell.length_b   1.000
_cell.length_c   1.000
_cell.angle_alpha   90.00
_cell.angle_beta   90.00
_cell.angle_gamma   90.00
#
_symmetry.space_group_name_H-M   'P 1'
#
loop_
_entity.id
_entity.type
_entity.pdbx_description
1 polymer ?
#
loop_
_entity_poly.entity_id
_entity_poly.type
_entity_poly.pdbx_seq_one_letter_code
_entity_poly.pdbx_strand_id
1 'polypeptide(L)'
;MITIRKQEIVKFEDVLHLYQAVGWTNYTNQPQMLEQALYNSLVIYLALDGDAVVGLIRLAGDGFSSVFVQDLIVLSSYQRQGIGSSLMKQALGNFKEAYQVQLATEQTEKTWDLIVLWALKSYPPIIG
;
A
#
# COMPACT_ATOMS: atom_id res chain seq x y z
N MET A 1 6.43 16.77 -8.93
CA MET A 1 5.91 16.83 -7.54
C MET A 1 5.04 15.62 -7.28
N ILE A 2 5.28 14.96 -6.19
CA ILE A 2 4.54 13.76 -5.81
C ILE A 2 3.28 14.15 -5.04
N THR A 3 2.14 13.62 -5.47
CA THR A 3 0.85 13.80 -4.80
C THR A 3 0.35 12.43 -4.34
N ILE A 4 -0.10 12.35 -3.08
CA ILE A 4 -0.72 11.15 -2.55
C ILE A 4 -2.23 11.37 -2.57
N ARG A 5 -2.95 10.45 -3.21
CA ARG A 5 -4.39 10.60 -3.40
C ARG A 5 -5.13 9.31 -3.11
N LYS A 6 -6.19 9.40 -2.30
CA LYS A 6 -7.13 8.31 -2.10
C LYS A 6 -7.93 8.09 -3.38
N GLN A 7 -8.09 6.84 -3.80
CA GLN A 7 -8.88 6.48 -4.97
C GLN A 7 -10.08 5.65 -4.56
N GLU A 8 -11.28 6.12 -4.89
CA GLU A 8 -12.51 5.37 -4.62
C GLU A 8 -12.65 4.19 -5.59
N ILE A 9 -12.29 4.40 -6.85
CA ILE A 9 -12.31 3.36 -7.87
C ILE A 9 -10.96 3.39 -8.58
N VAL A 10 -10.28 2.23 -8.59
CA VAL A 10 -8.99 2.08 -9.27
C VAL A 10 -9.18 1.15 -10.46
N LYS A 11 -8.87 1.66 -11.64
CA LYS A 11 -8.91 0.86 -12.86
C LYS A 11 -7.64 0.02 -12.96
N PHE A 12 -7.82 -1.24 -13.29
CA PHE A 12 -6.73 -2.19 -13.41
C PHE A 12 -5.63 -1.68 -14.35
N GLU A 13 -6.00 -1.15 -15.51
CA GLU A 13 -5.04 -0.68 -16.52
C GLU A 13 -4.17 0.49 -16.02
N ASP A 14 -4.65 1.27 -15.07
CA ASP A 14 -3.90 2.43 -14.56
C ASP A 14 -2.78 2.03 -13.61
N VAL A 15 -2.87 0.86 -13.00
CA VAL A 15 -1.91 0.39 -12.01
C VAL A 15 -1.17 -0.89 -12.40
N LEU A 16 -1.54 -1.48 -13.52
CA LEU A 16 -0.95 -2.75 -13.98
C LEU A 16 0.58 -2.67 -14.06
N HIS A 17 1.11 -1.56 -14.53
CA HIS A 17 2.56 -1.39 -14.67
C HIS A 17 3.30 -1.46 -13.34
N LEU A 18 2.63 -1.10 -12.23
CA LEU A 18 3.22 -1.22 -10.90
C LEU A 18 3.43 -2.67 -10.54
N TYR A 19 2.40 -3.50 -10.73
CA TYR A 19 2.48 -4.93 -10.44
C TYR A 19 3.45 -5.65 -11.36
N GLN A 20 3.53 -5.21 -12.62
CA GLN A 20 4.51 -5.74 -13.56
C GLN A 20 5.94 -5.39 -13.15
N ALA A 21 6.15 -4.14 -12.69
CA ALA A 21 7.46 -3.66 -12.29
C ALA A 21 8.05 -4.43 -11.10
N VAL A 22 7.22 -4.88 -10.17
CA VAL A 22 7.69 -5.66 -9.02
C VAL A 22 7.70 -7.17 -9.30
N GLY A 23 7.25 -7.58 -10.48
CA GLY A 23 7.30 -8.99 -10.88
C GLY A 23 6.34 -9.90 -10.13
N TRP A 24 5.24 -9.37 -9.62
CA TRP A 24 4.25 -10.17 -8.89
C TRP A 24 3.33 -10.90 -9.85
N THR A 25 3.87 -11.98 -10.43
CA THR A 25 3.21 -12.76 -11.47
C THR A 25 1.94 -13.45 -11.00
N ASN A 26 1.82 -13.70 -9.71
CA ASN A 26 0.56 -14.22 -9.14
C ASN A 26 -0.61 -13.28 -9.42
N TYR A 27 -0.35 -11.97 -9.45
CA TYR A 27 -1.35 -10.98 -9.82
C TYR A 27 -1.45 -10.81 -11.34
N THR A 28 -0.32 -10.61 -12.00
CA THR A 28 -0.32 -10.24 -13.42
C THR A 28 -0.77 -11.39 -14.33
N ASN A 29 -0.60 -12.64 -13.89
CA ASN A 29 -1.09 -13.82 -14.59
C ASN A 29 -2.59 -14.09 -14.33
N GLN A 30 -3.19 -13.35 -13.41
CA GLN A 30 -4.61 -13.47 -13.07
C GLN A 30 -5.27 -12.09 -13.07
N PRO A 31 -5.36 -11.44 -14.24
CA PRO A 31 -5.83 -10.07 -14.31
C PRO A 31 -7.24 -9.86 -13.78
N GLN A 32 -8.13 -10.83 -13.97
CA GLN A 32 -9.49 -10.74 -13.45
C GLN A 32 -9.51 -10.79 -11.92
N MET A 33 -8.66 -11.60 -11.32
CA MET A 33 -8.54 -11.67 -9.87
C MET A 33 -8.02 -10.35 -9.32
N LEU A 34 -6.99 -9.77 -9.94
CA LEU A 34 -6.44 -8.49 -9.49
C LEU A 34 -7.49 -7.38 -9.60
N GLU A 35 -8.23 -7.35 -10.70
CA GLU A 35 -9.29 -6.35 -10.90
C GLU A 35 -10.34 -6.45 -9.79
N GLN A 36 -10.78 -7.67 -9.45
CA GLN A 36 -11.73 -7.90 -8.35
C GLN A 36 -11.13 -7.52 -6.99
N ALA A 37 -9.86 -7.82 -6.78
CA ALA A 37 -9.17 -7.48 -5.54
C ALA A 37 -9.09 -5.97 -5.35
N LEU A 38 -8.76 -5.23 -6.40
CA LEU A 38 -8.72 -3.76 -6.36
C LEU A 38 -10.09 -3.19 -6.01
N TYR A 39 -11.12 -3.69 -6.68
CA TYR A 39 -12.50 -3.22 -6.48
C TYR A 39 -12.98 -3.45 -5.04
N ASN A 40 -12.59 -4.58 -4.44
CA ASN A 40 -13.04 -4.99 -3.11
C ASN A 40 -12.08 -4.59 -1.98
N SER A 41 -11.08 -3.78 -2.27
CA SER A 41 -10.13 -3.33 -1.26
C SER A 41 -10.79 -2.39 -0.26
N LEU A 42 -10.30 -2.42 0.98
CA LEU A 42 -10.78 -1.51 2.02
C LEU A 42 -10.50 -0.06 1.65
N VAL A 43 -9.26 0.22 1.23
CA VAL A 43 -8.85 1.53 0.75
C VAL A 43 -7.63 1.39 -0.15
N ILE A 44 -7.53 2.28 -1.12
CA ILE A 44 -6.35 2.38 -1.98
C ILE A 44 -5.92 3.85 -2.04
N TYR A 45 -4.63 4.09 -1.82
CA TYR A 45 -4.00 5.37 -2.09
C TYR A 45 -2.98 5.21 -3.19
N LEU A 46 -2.91 6.19 -4.08
CA LEU A 46 -1.93 6.23 -5.15
C LEU A 46 -0.94 7.37 -4.93
N ALA A 47 0.29 7.13 -5.30
CA ALA A 47 1.30 8.18 -5.43
C ALA A 47 1.40 8.54 -6.91
N LEU A 48 1.28 9.83 -7.19
CA LEU A 48 1.26 10.36 -8.55
C LEU A 48 2.40 11.36 -8.74
N ASP A 49 3.07 11.24 -9.86
CA ASP A 49 3.99 12.27 -10.34
C ASP A 49 3.33 12.89 -11.57
N GLY A 50 2.67 14.04 -11.38
CA GLY A 50 1.76 14.55 -12.38
C GLY A 50 0.60 13.57 -12.59
N ASP A 51 0.45 13.06 -13.81
CA ASP A 51 -0.57 12.07 -14.14
C ASP A 51 -0.06 10.62 -14.06
N ALA A 52 1.23 10.44 -13.83
CA ALA A 52 1.84 9.11 -13.79
C ALA A 52 1.67 8.49 -12.40
N VAL A 53 1.14 7.27 -12.36
CA VAL A 53 1.05 6.51 -11.11
C VAL A 53 2.39 5.86 -10.85
N VAL A 54 3.03 6.23 -9.74
CA VAL A 54 4.38 5.77 -9.38
C VAL A 54 4.42 4.94 -8.11
N GLY A 55 3.31 4.85 -7.40
CA GLY A 55 3.20 4.02 -6.20
C GLY A 55 1.76 3.75 -5.84
N LEU A 56 1.58 2.73 -4.98
CA LEU A 56 0.26 2.30 -4.53
C LEU A 56 0.39 1.66 -3.16
N ILE A 57 -0.62 1.91 -2.32
CA ILE A 57 -0.86 1.09 -1.14
C ILE A 57 -2.30 0.60 -1.18
N ARG A 58 -2.48 -0.68 -0.92
CA ARG A 58 -3.79 -1.32 -0.90
C ARG A 58 -4.01 -1.99 0.44
N LEU A 59 -5.09 -1.62 1.12
CA LEU A 59 -5.48 -2.20 2.39
C LEU A 59 -6.67 -3.12 2.20
N ALA A 60 -6.68 -4.21 2.95
CA ALA A 60 -7.79 -5.15 3.03
C ALA A 60 -8.23 -5.29 4.49
N GLY A 61 -9.41 -5.84 4.73
CA GLY A 61 -9.95 -6.05 6.06
C GLY A 61 -11.26 -5.32 6.28
N ASP A 62 -11.77 -5.38 7.50
CA ASP A 62 -13.04 -4.73 7.83
C ASP A 62 -12.87 -3.28 8.32
N GLY A 63 -11.66 -2.86 8.64
CA GLY A 63 -11.39 -1.49 9.11
C GLY A 63 -11.63 -1.29 10.61
N PHE A 64 -12.09 -2.29 11.32
CA PHE A 64 -12.42 -2.22 12.75
C PHE A 64 -11.61 -3.20 13.57
N SER A 65 -11.74 -4.48 13.28
CA SER A 65 -10.97 -5.53 13.97
C SER A 65 -9.65 -5.80 13.26
N SER A 66 -9.60 -5.59 11.96
CA SER A 66 -8.44 -5.97 11.15
C SER A 66 -8.27 -4.99 10.00
N VAL A 67 -7.04 -4.52 9.86
CA VAL A 67 -6.57 -3.80 8.67
C VAL A 67 -5.29 -4.48 8.22
N PHE A 68 -5.25 -4.88 6.96
CA PHE A 68 -4.14 -5.62 6.39
C PHE A 68 -3.53 -4.81 5.25
N VAL A 69 -2.25 -4.48 5.38
CA VAL A 69 -1.51 -3.86 4.27
C VAL A 69 -1.18 -4.97 3.30
N GLN A 70 -1.98 -5.07 2.24
CA GLN A 70 -1.87 -6.17 1.29
C GLN A 70 -0.79 -5.92 0.26
N ASP A 71 -0.76 -4.72 -0.30
CA ASP A 71 0.23 -4.35 -1.32
C ASP A 71 0.79 -2.97 -1.00
N LEU A 72 2.11 -2.83 -1.11
CA LEU A 72 2.81 -1.56 -1.05
C LEU A 72 3.86 -1.57 -2.14
N ILE A 73 3.67 -0.72 -3.14
CA ILE A 73 4.54 -0.67 -4.31
C ILE A 73 4.99 0.76 -4.53
N VAL A 74 6.28 0.95 -4.74
CA VAL A 74 6.86 2.22 -5.22
C VAL A 74 7.83 1.86 -6.34
N LEU A 75 7.68 2.48 -7.50
CA LEU A 75 8.60 2.25 -8.62
C LEU A 75 10.04 2.53 -8.19
N SER A 76 10.98 1.70 -8.66
CA SER A 76 12.37 1.75 -8.21
C SER A 76 13.01 3.12 -8.39
N SER A 77 12.68 3.83 -9.47
CA SER A 77 13.21 5.18 -9.72
C SER A 77 12.67 6.24 -8.76
N TYR A 78 11.63 5.92 -8.02
CA TYR A 78 10.99 6.83 -7.05
C TYR A 78 11.23 6.41 -5.60
N GLN A 79 11.96 5.35 -5.37
CA GLN A 79 12.29 4.89 -4.01
C GLN A 79 13.26 5.85 -3.33
N ARG A 80 13.35 5.77 -1.99
CA ARG A 80 14.21 6.61 -1.14
C ARG A 80 13.81 8.08 -1.12
N GLN A 81 12.56 8.40 -1.45
CA GLN A 81 12.01 9.76 -1.39
C GLN A 81 10.91 9.89 -0.35
N GLY A 82 10.69 8.87 0.46
CA GLY A 82 9.65 8.87 1.48
C GLY A 82 8.24 8.60 0.97
N ILE A 83 8.09 8.15 -0.27
CA ILE A 83 6.77 7.91 -0.87
C ILE A 83 6.06 6.75 -0.18
N GLY A 84 6.75 5.63 0.04
CA GLY A 84 6.18 4.48 0.73
C GLY A 84 5.71 4.83 2.14
N SER A 85 6.51 5.59 2.85
CA SER A 85 6.17 6.09 4.19
C SER A 85 4.93 6.98 4.16
N SER A 86 4.85 7.89 3.18
CA SER A 86 3.70 8.76 3.00
C SER A 86 2.43 7.99 2.66
N LEU A 87 2.53 6.99 1.80
CA LEU A 87 1.41 6.11 1.47
C LEU A 87 0.89 5.39 2.72
N MET A 88 1.78 4.81 3.51
CA MET A 88 1.40 4.13 4.75
C MET A 88 0.74 5.08 5.73
N LYS A 89 1.34 6.24 5.94
CA LYS A 89 0.83 7.24 6.88
C LYS A 89 -0.57 7.71 6.49
N GLN A 90 -0.78 8.00 5.21
CA GLN A 90 -2.08 8.45 4.71
C GLN A 90 -3.13 7.34 4.83
N ALA A 91 -2.80 6.15 4.36
CA ALA A 91 -3.75 5.04 4.32
C ALA A 91 -4.13 4.57 5.73
N LEU A 92 -3.15 4.32 6.58
CA LEU A 92 -3.37 3.78 7.92
C LEU A 92 -3.86 4.84 8.91
N GLY A 93 -3.66 6.13 8.59
CA GLY A 93 -4.12 7.22 9.45
C GLY A 93 -5.62 7.21 9.71
N ASN A 94 -6.41 6.62 8.81
CA ASN A 94 -7.86 6.49 8.95
C ASN A 94 -8.28 5.32 9.85
N PHE A 95 -7.34 4.47 10.25
CA PHE A 95 -7.64 3.22 10.95
C PHE A 95 -6.85 3.07 12.26
N LYS A 96 -6.53 4.19 12.91
CA LYS A 96 -5.73 4.18 14.14
C LYS A 96 -6.38 3.42 15.27
N GLU A 97 -7.71 3.27 15.24
CA GLU A 97 -8.46 2.56 16.27
C GLU A 97 -8.75 1.10 15.91
N ALA A 98 -8.26 0.62 14.76
CA ALA A 98 -8.41 -0.78 14.40
C ALA A 98 -7.69 -1.67 15.42
N TYR A 99 -8.32 -2.78 15.77
CA TYR A 99 -7.78 -3.68 16.79
C TYR A 99 -6.45 -4.30 16.36
N GLN A 100 -6.33 -4.70 15.10
CA GLN A 100 -5.09 -5.26 14.55
C GLN A 100 -4.74 -4.63 13.22
N VAL A 101 -3.47 -4.29 13.06
CA VAL A 101 -2.90 -3.91 11.77
C VAL A 101 -1.83 -4.95 11.42
N GLN A 102 -1.99 -5.57 10.27
CA GLN A 102 -1.10 -6.62 9.80
C GLN A 102 -0.49 -6.21 8.46
N LEU A 103 0.69 -6.74 8.19
CA LEU A 103 1.46 -6.38 7.01
C LEU A 103 1.77 -7.63 6.21
N ALA A 104 1.45 -7.60 4.90
CA ALA A 104 1.93 -8.58 3.94
C ALA A 104 2.76 -7.81 2.93
N THR A 105 4.04 -7.96 2.98
CA THR A 105 4.94 -7.31 2.04
C THR A 105 6.03 -8.26 1.64
N GLU A 106 6.50 -8.09 0.42
CA GLU A 106 7.73 -8.75 0.01
C GLU A 106 8.85 -8.17 0.89
N GLN A 107 9.48 -9.05 1.64
CA GLN A 107 10.49 -8.64 2.61
C GLN A 107 11.79 -8.27 1.93
N THR A 108 11.89 -7.03 1.48
CA THR A 108 13.20 -6.45 1.31
C THR A 108 13.56 -5.78 2.64
N GLU A 109 14.81 -5.82 3.00
CA GLU A 109 15.32 -5.24 4.24
C GLU A 109 14.86 -3.78 4.41
N LYS A 110 14.89 -3.01 3.32
CA LYS A 110 14.49 -1.60 3.33
C LYS A 110 13.00 -1.39 3.58
N THR A 111 12.17 -2.22 2.97
CA THR A 111 10.71 -2.14 3.16
C THR A 111 10.36 -2.47 4.60
N TRP A 112 11.01 -3.49 5.14
CA TRP A 112 10.81 -3.90 6.53
C TRP A 112 11.21 -2.78 7.50
N ASP A 113 12.38 -2.17 7.31
CA ASP A 113 12.83 -1.08 8.16
C ASP A 113 11.88 0.10 8.14
N LEU A 114 11.37 0.46 6.97
CA LEU A 114 10.40 1.53 6.81
C LEU A 114 9.11 1.25 7.58
N ILE A 115 8.61 0.03 7.47
CA ILE A 115 7.39 -0.42 8.14
C ILE A 115 7.58 -0.42 9.64
N VAL A 116 8.69 -0.95 10.14
CA VAL A 116 9.00 -1.00 11.57
C VAL A 116 9.12 0.41 12.14
N LEU A 117 9.83 1.30 11.48
CA LEU A 117 9.95 2.70 11.91
C LEU A 117 8.60 3.38 12.01
N TRP A 118 7.76 3.19 11.00
CA TRP A 118 6.43 3.77 10.99
C TRP A 118 5.56 3.21 12.11
N ALA A 119 5.58 1.89 12.27
CA ALA A 119 4.78 1.19 13.29
C ALA A 119 5.20 1.62 14.71
N LEU A 120 6.49 1.78 14.96
CA LEU A 120 6.98 2.21 16.26
C LEU A 120 6.57 3.64 16.61
N LYS A 121 6.42 4.51 15.60
CA LYS A 121 5.95 5.87 15.82
C LYS A 121 4.45 5.97 16.02
N SER A 122 3.68 5.19 15.25
CA SER A 122 2.22 5.33 15.18
C SER A 122 1.49 4.36 16.10
N TYR A 123 2.09 3.22 16.35
CA TYR A 123 1.53 2.16 17.19
C TYR A 123 2.63 1.71 18.16
N PRO A 124 2.83 2.44 19.26
CA PRO A 124 3.88 2.06 20.22
C PRO A 124 3.64 0.65 20.74
N PRO A 125 4.70 -0.13 20.97
CA PRO A 125 4.56 -1.50 21.42
C PRO A 125 3.80 -1.55 22.75
N ILE A 126 2.88 -2.51 22.83
CA ILE A 126 2.19 -2.78 24.09
C ILE A 126 3.19 -3.48 25.00
N ILE A 127 3.63 -2.77 26.01
CA ILE A 127 4.46 -3.34 27.06
C ILE A 127 3.49 -3.81 28.14
N GLY A 128 3.16 -5.06 28.06
CA GLY A 128 2.24 -5.64 29.04
C GLY A 128 2.91 -6.71 29.83
#